data_0428a99c9230997da034059abcc7e05f
#
_entry.id   0428a99c9230997da034059abcc7e05f
#
_cell.length_a   1.000
_cell.length_b   1.000
_cell.length_c   1.000
_cell.angle_alpha   90.00
_cell.angle_beta   90.00
_cell.angle_gamma   90.00
#
_symmetry.space_group_name_H-M   'P 1'
#
loop_
_entity.id
_entity.type
_entity.pdbx_description
1 polymer ?
#
loop_
_entity_poly.entity_id
_entity_poly.type
_entity_poly.pdbx_seq_one_letter_code
_entity_poly.pdbx_strand_id
1 'polypeptide(L)'
;GNGRCNLTNKDMKSSYYRSENIPFVEEVLEQFGYEDTIRFFSSLGLMVKERGNYVYPHSDQASTVLELLKLELHRLGIKILTGVQVTDITPISSGFMIKLNTGKQKADAVILACGGKASSRLGSDGSGYTLAKGLGHTMVPVVPALVQLKVRKNPFAKAAGVRTDASVTAICDGKAIASDRGELQLTAYR
;
A
#
# COMPACT_ATOMS: atom_id res chain seq x y z
N GLY A 1 -0.93 -9.08 1.17
CA GLY A 1 -1.79 -9.41 0.03
C GLY A 1 -1.94 -10.90 -0.17
N ASN A 2 -2.72 -11.27 -1.15
CA ASN A 2 -2.99 -12.68 -1.51
C ASN A 2 -1.97 -13.26 -2.52
N GLY A 3 -0.80 -12.63 -2.66
CA GLY A 3 0.30 -13.11 -3.52
C GLY A 3 0.18 -12.72 -5.00
N ARG A 4 -0.85 -11.97 -5.43
CA ARG A 4 -1.08 -11.63 -6.84
C ARG A 4 -0.50 -10.28 -7.27
N CYS A 5 -0.39 -9.29 -6.38
CA CYS A 5 0.03 -7.92 -6.64
C CYS A 5 -0.88 -7.14 -7.61
N ASN A 6 -1.92 -6.51 -7.09
CA ASN A 6 -2.66 -5.49 -7.84
C ASN A 6 -1.76 -4.26 -8.03
N LEU A 7 -1.36 -3.97 -9.27
CA LEU A 7 -0.42 -2.90 -9.60
C LEU A 7 -1.10 -1.53 -9.59
N THR A 8 -2.25 -1.44 -10.26
CA THR A 8 -2.99 -0.20 -10.44
C THR A 8 -4.44 -0.48 -10.85
N ASN A 9 -5.22 0.57 -11.03
CA ASN A 9 -6.60 0.50 -11.48
C ASN A 9 -6.80 1.47 -12.65
N LYS A 10 -7.49 1.04 -13.70
CA LYS A 10 -7.83 1.89 -14.85
C LYS A 10 -8.75 3.06 -14.50
N ASP A 11 -9.65 2.83 -13.53
CA ASP A 11 -10.59 3.83 -13.06
C ASP A 11 -10.02 4.51 -11.79
N MET A 12 -8.92 5.27 -11.98
CA MET A 12 -8.33 6.06 -10.91
C MET A 12 -9.03 7.41 -10.84
N LYS A 13 -9.84 7.61 -9.80
CA LYS A 13 -10.54 8.87 -9.53
C LYS A 13 -10.30 9.32 -8.11
N SER A 14 -10.11 10.61 -7.90
CA SER A 14 -9.97 11.22 -6.58
C SER A 14 -11.15 10.91 -5.65
N SER A 15 -12.36 10.73 -6.21
CA SER A 15 -13.56 10.37 -5.46
C SER A 15 -13.51 9.01 -4.72
N TYR A 16 -12.58 8.13 -5.07
CA TYR A 16 -12.35 6.87 -4.36
C TYR A 16 -11.46 7.02 -3.12
N TYR A 17 -10.80 8.16 -2.99
CA TYR A 17 -9.94 8.44 -1.85
C TYR A 17 -10.72 9.16 -0.75
N ARG A 18 -10.51 8.76 0.48
CA ARG A 18 -11.08 9.40 1.66
C ARG A 18 -10.01 10.27 2.30
N SER A 19 -9.96 11.54 1.89
CA SER A 19 -8.96 12.52 2.34
C SER A 19 -9.63 13.82 2.71
N GLU A 20 -9.08 14.53 3.69
CA GLU A 20 -9.45 15.92 4.00
C GLU A 20 -8.87 16.91 2.98
N ASN A 21 -7.93 16.47 2.14
CA ASN A 21 -7.27 17.25 1.09
C ASN A 21 -7.32 16.52 -0.25
N ILE A 22 -8.46 16.54 -0.92
CA ILE A 22 -8.64 15.92 -2.23
C ILE A 22 -7.75 16.55 -3.32
N PRO A 23 -7.55 17.89 -3.39
CA PRO A 23 -6.64 18.49 -4.36
C PRO A 23 -5.21 17.93 -4.29
N PHE A 24 -4.69 17.63 -3.11
CA PHE A 24 -3.39 16.98 -2.96
C PHE A 24 -3.37 15.56 -3.57
N VAL A 25 -4.47 14.81 -3.42
CA VAL A 25 -4.59 13.48 -4.04
C VAL A 25 -4.57 13.60 -5.57
N GLU A 26 -5.31 14.55 -6.12
CA GLU A 26 -5.36 14.82 -7.57
C GLU A 26 -4.00 15.19 -8.11
N GLU A 27 -3.28 16.11 -7.46
CA GLU A 27 -1.93 16.50 -7.84
C GLU A 27 -0.96 15.31 -7.90
N VAL A 28 -1.03 14.39 -6.92
CA VAL A 28 -0.18 13.19 -6.92
C VAL A 28 -0.54 12.23 -8.04
N LEU A 29 -1.84 12.03 -8.30
CA LEU A 29 -2.30 11.13 -9.38
C LEU A 29 -2.01 11.69 -10.77
N GLU A 30 -2.02 13.01 -10.94
CA GLU A 30 -1.62 13.68 -12.18
C GLU A 30 -0.12 13.52 -12.45
N GLN A 31 0.72 13.55 -11.41
CA GLN A 31 2.17 13.37 -11.56
C GLN A 31 2.57 11.91 -11.86
N PHE A 32 1.85 10.94 -11.30
CA PHE A 32 2.12 9.52 -11.50
C PHE A 32 0.83 8.71 -11.40
N GLY A 33 0.14 8.57 -12.52
CA GLY A 33 -1.16 7.92 -12.62
C GLY A 33 -1.09 6.49 -13.15
N TYR A 34 -2.21 6.07 -13.72
CA TYR A 34 -2.37 4.74 -14.31
C TYR A 34 -1.36 4.49 -15.44
N GLU A 35 -1.31 5.39 -16.43
CA GLU A 35 -0.44 5.23 -17.61
C GLU A 35 1.04 5.22 -17.24
N ASP A 36 1.43 6.04 -16.25
CA ASP A 36 2.81 6.09 -15.78
C ASP A 36 3.20 4.79 -15.08
N THR A 37 2.30 4.23 -14.29
CA THR A 37 2.49 2.92 -13.65
C THR A 37 2.68 1.82 -14.69
N ILE A 38 1.83 1.77 -15.73
CA ILE A 38 1.95 0.79 -16.81
C ILE A 38 3.25 0.97 -17.56
N ARG A 39 3.59 2.20 -17.93
CA ARG A 39 4.82 2.53 -18.64
C ARG A 39 6.07 2.14 -17.83
N PHE A 40 6.07 2.45 -16.56
CA PHE A 40 7.17 2.09 -15.67
C PHE A 40 7.38 0.57 -15.61
N PHE A 41 6.36 -0.20 -15.32
CA PHE A 41 6.51 -1.65 -15.23
C PHE A 41 6.77 -2.32 -16.57
N SER A 42 6.21 -1.79 -17.67
CA SER A 42 6.52 -2.27 -19.02
C SER A 42 7.99 -2.02 -19.39
N SER A 43 8.57 -0.89 -18.99
CA SER A 43 9.99 -0.61 -19.20
C SER A 43 10.93 -1.59 -18.49
N LEU A 44 10.45 -2.20 -17.39
CA LEU A 44 11.14 -3.28 -16.68
C LEU A 44 10.88 -4.68 -17.30
N GLY A 45 10.09 -4.75 -18.38
CA GLY A 45 9.72 -6.00 -19.02
C GLY A 45 8.54 -6.75 -18.36
N LEU A 46 7.78 -6.10 -17.47
CA LEU A 46 6.61 -6.72 -16.87
C LEU A 46 5.45 -6.77 -17.87
N MET A 47 5.00 -7.97 -18.18
CA MET A 47 3.74 -8.18 -18.88
C MET A 47 2.59 -8.13 -17.89
N VAL A 48 1.56 -7.36 -18.20
CA VAL A 48 0.37 -7.18 -17.35
C VAL A 48 -0.87 -7.82 -17.98
N LYS A 49 -1.87 -8.08 -17.15
CA LYS A 49 -3.23 -8.47 -17.56
C LYS A 49 -4.27 -7.74 -16.73
N GLU A 50 -5.44 -7.60 -17.30
CA GLU A 50 -6.56 -6.90 -16.71
C GLU A 50 -7.63 -7.87 -16.21
N ARG A 51 -8.27 -7.50 -15.10
CA ARG A 51 -9.47 -8.14 -14.56
C ARG A 51 -10.46 -7.04 -14.16
N GLY A 52 -11.40 -6.74 -15.05
CA GLY A 52 -12.18 -5.50 -14.95
C GLY A 52 -11.26 -4.28 -15.02
N ASN A 53 -11.32 -3.41 -14.03
CA ASN A 53 -10.45 -2.24 -13.94
C ASN A 53 -9.11 -2.49 -13.21
N TYR A 54 -8.95 -3.67 -12.62
CA TYR A 54 -7.71 -4.02 -11.88
C TYR A 54 -6.64 -4.54 -12.81
N VAL A 55 -5.39 -4.17 -12.56
CA VAL A 55 -4.23 -4.60 -13.33
C VAL A 55 -3.30 -5.44 -12.48
N TYR A 56 -2.93 -6.59 -12.99
CA TYR A 56 -2.06 -7.56 -12.34
C TYR A 56 -0.89 -7.95 -13.23
N PRO A 57 0.24 -8.46 -12.67
CA PRO A 57 1.22 -9.14 -13.49
C PRO A 57 0.57 -10.32 -14.21
N HIS A 58 0.97 -10.58 -15.47
CA HIS A 58 0.39 -11.67 -16.26
C HIS A 58 0.53 -13.03 -15.58
N SER A 59 1.60 -13.21 -14.83
CA SER A 59 1.86 -14.42 -14.03
C SER A 59 0.92 -14.65 -12.84
N ASP A 60 0.13 -13.65 -12.44
CA ASP A 60 -0.63 -13.63 -11.15
C ASP A 60 0.25 -13.80 -9.89
N GLN A 61 1.55 -13.53 -9.99
CA GLN A 61 2.50 -13.73 -8.90
C GLN A 61 3.17 -12.41 -8.51
N ALA A 62 3.01 -12.00 -7.25
CA ALA A 62 3.68 -10.82 -6.70
C ALA A 62 5.21 -10.95 -6.74
N SER A 63 5.75 -12.18 -6.69
CA SER A 63 7.18 -12.45 -6.81
C SER A 63 7.75 -11.99 -8.15
N THR A 64 7.00 -12.07 -9.25
CA THR A 64 7.46 -11.56 -10.55
C THR A 64 7.76 -10.07 -10.50
N VAL A 65 6.90 -9.28 -9.85
CA VAL A 65 7.11 -7.84 -9.67
C VAL A 65 8.33 -7.58 -8.80
N LEU A 66 8.46 -8.32 -7.69
CA LEU A 66 9.60 -8.19 -6.78
C LEU A 66 10.93 -8.49 -7.49
N GLU A 67 11.00 -9.59 -8.24
CA GLU A 67 12.24 -9.99 -8.91
C GLU A 67 12.63 -9.00 -10.01
N LEU A 68 11.69 -8.47 -10.79
CA LEU A 68 11.97 -7.43 -11.79
C LEU A 68 12.52 -6.16 -11.15
N LEU A 69 11.93 -5.69 -10.05
CA LEU A 69 12.44 -4.54 -9.31
C LEU A 69 13.85 -4.79 -8.76
N LYS A 70 14.12 -5.98 -8.22
CA LYS A 70 15.46 -6.36 -7.73
C LYS A 70 16.49 -6.42 -8.86
N LEU A 71 16.12 -6.96 -10.00
CA LEU A 71 16.99 -7.00 -11.19
C LEU A 71 17.36 -5.59 -11.65
N GLU A 72 16.39 -4.67 -11.67
CA GLU A 72 16.64 -3.29 -12.06
C GLU A 72 17.54 -2.56 -11.04
N LEU A 73 17.30 -2.72 -9.75
CA LEU A 73 18.17 -2.18 -8.71
C LEU A 73 19.61 -2.69 -8.84
N HIS A 74 19.76 -3.98 -9.14
CA HIS A 74 21.08 -4.57 -9.39
C HIS A 74 21.74 -4.01 -10.65
N ARG A 75 20.99 -3.88 -11.76
CA ARG A 75 21.46 -3.28 -13.01
C ARG A 75 21.97 -1.84 -12.82
N LEU A 76 21.29 -1.08 -11.96
CA LEU A 76 21.64 0.30 -11.61
C LEU A 76 22.76 0.40 -10.55
N GLY A 77 23.26 -0.73 -10.06
CA GLY A 77 24.29 -0.74 -9.02
C GLY A 77 23.81 -0.25 -7.65
N ILE A 78 22.49 -0.24 -7.42
CA ILE A 78 21.91 0.24 -6.15
C ILE A 78 22.09 -0.83 -5.07
N LYS A 79 22.71 -0.43 -3.97
CA LYS A 79 22.97 -1.32 -2.84
C LYS A 79 21.71 -1.50 -1.99
N ILE A 80 21.26 -2.73 -1.84
CA ILE A 80 20.16 -3.11 -0.95
C ILE A 80 20.75 -3.66 0.36
N LEU A 81 20.40 -3.07 1.49
CA LEU A 81 20.78 -3.54 2.82
C LEU A 81 19.57 -4.21 3.47
N THR A 82 19.55 -5.53 3.48
CA THR A 82 18.52 -6.33 4.17
C THR A 82 18.89 -6.59 5.62
N GLY A 83 17.87 -6.79 6.48
CA GLY A 83 18.09 -6.97 7.93
C GLY A 83 18.58 -5.72 8.65
N VAL A 84 18.54 -4.57 7.98
CA VAL A 84 18.94 -3.27 8.54
C VAL A 84 17.70 -2.43 8.82
N GLN A 85 17.56 -2.00 10.06
CA GLN A 85 16.47 -1.14 10.50
C GLN A 85 17.00 0.26 10.76
N VAL A 86 16.33 1.25 10.16
CA VAL A 86 16.56 2.67 10.48
C VAL A 86 15.82 2.99 11.77
N THR A 87 16.55 3.47 12.79
CA THR A 87 15.98 3.78 14.11
C THR A 87 15.86 5.28 14.35
N ASP A 88 16.65 6.10 13.64
CA ASP A 88 16.61 7.55 13.75
C ASP A 88 17.20 8.21 12.51
N ILE A 89 16.77 9.44 12.21
CA ILE A 89 17.30 10.28 11.15
C ILE A 89 17.46 11.69 11.72
N THR A 90 18.70 12.19 11.75
CA THR A 90 19.03 13.51 12.29
C THR A 90 19.64 14.39 11.20
N PRO A 91 19.11 15.61 10.95
CA PRO A 91 19.78 16.58 10.08
C PRO A 91 21.15 16.95 10.62
N ILE A 92 22.13 17.09 9.74
CA ILE A 92 23.48 17.57 10.03
C ILE A 92 23.83 18.70 9.07
N SER A 93 24.96 19.36 9.25
CA SER A 93 25.39 20.52 8.42
C SER A 93 25.43 20.23 6.91
N SER A 94 25.62 18.96 6.50
CA SER A 94 25.62 18.54 5.11
C SER A 94 24.83 17.21 4.96
N GLY A 95 23.51 17.29 4.87
CA GLY A 95 22.65 16.13 4.70
C GLY A 95 22.12 15.56 6.02
N PHE A 96 22.18 14.24 6.18
CA PHE A 96 21.54 13.50 7.26
C PHE A 96 22.47 12.45 7.87
N MET A 97 22.38 12.28 9.18
CA MET A 97 22.92 11.13 9.89
C MET A 97 21.79 10.12 10.12
N ILE A 98 21.94 8.93 9.57
CA ILE A 98 20.98 7.83 9.67
C ILE A 98 21.51 6.85 10.71
N LYS A 99 20.77 6.62 11.78
CA LYS A 99 21.06 5.62 12.79
C LYS A 99 20.40 4.30 12.42
N LEU A 100 21.21 3.25 12.35
CA LEU A 100 20.80 1.90 12.03
C LEU A 100 20.93 1.01 13.27
N ASN A 101 20.25 -0.13 13.30
CA ASN A 101 20.51 -1.18 14.29
C ASN A 101 21.94 -1.73 14.22
N THR A 102 22.63 -1.53 13.09
CA THR A 102 24.00 -2.01 12.81
C THR A 102 25.06 -0.92 12.87
N GLY A 103 24.69 0.34 13.15
CA GLY A 103 25.62 1.47 13.19
C GLY A 103 25.03 2.77 12.70
N LYS A 104 25.83 3.60 12.05
CA LYS A 104 25.41 4.90 11.51
C LYS A 104 25.91 5.07 10.07
N GLN A 105 25.13 5.80 9.26
CA GLN A 105 25.46 6.14 7.89
C GLN A 105 25.12 7.59 7.61
N LYS A 106 25.95 8.29 6.83
CA LYS A 106 25.62 9.62 6.29
C LYS A 106 24.95 9.49 4.94
N ALA A 107 24.03 10.41 4.63
CA ALA A 107 23.42 10.58 3.32
C ALA A 107 23.16 12.08 3.05
N ASP A 108 23.28 12.49 1.80
CA ASP A 108 23.00 13.87 1.36
C ASP A 108 21.48 14.12 1.36
N ALA A 109 20.70 13.11 1.01
CA ALA A 109 19.25 13.15 1.00
C ALA A 109 18.65 11.83 1.49
N VAL A 110 17.42 11.86 1.99
CA VAL A 110 16.69 10.68 2.47
C VAL A 110 15.26 10.69 1.88
N ILE A 111 14.85 9.55 1.33
CA ILE A 111 13.47 9.32 0.90
C ILE A 111 12.83 8.30 1.84
N LEU A 112 11.79 8.71 2.56
CA LEU A 112 10.99 7.81 3.40
C LEU A 112 9.93 7.12 2.54
N ALA A 113 10.19 5.90 2.11
CA ALA A 113 9.29 5.11 1.27
C ALA A 113 8.95 3.73 1.91
N CYS A 114 8.99 3.65 3.25
CA CYS A 114 8.81 2.41 4.00
C CYS A 114 7.35 1.98 4.19
N GLY A 115 6.41 2.64 3.53
CA GLY A 115 4.98 2.34 3.61
C GLY A 115 4.31 2.81 4.90
N GLY A 116 3.07 2.40 5.10
CA GLY A 116 2.25 2.78 6.24
C GLY A 116 2.23 1.74 7.37
N LYS A 117 1.04 1.46 7.92
CA LYS A 117 0.82 0.54 9.05
C LYS A 117 -0.15 -0.60 8.71
N ALA A 118 -0.19 -1.02 7.45
CA ALA A 118 -1.19 -1.97 6.97
C ALA A 118 -0.80 -3.45 7.21
N SER A 119 0.49 -3.76 7.35
CA SER A 119 0.95 -5.15 7.50
C SER A 119 2.34 -5.21 8.13
N SER A 120 2.40 -5.21 9.45
CA SER A 120 3.68 -5.22 10.21
C SER A 120 4.56 -6.43 9.87
N ARG A 121 3.97 -7.59 9.57
CA ARG A 121 4.71 -8.81 9.19
C ARG A 121 5.45 -8.67 7.85
N LEU A 122 5.03 -7.75 7.00
CA LEU A 122 5.63 -7.47 5.69
C LEU A 122 6.44 -6.16 5.68
N GLY A 123 6.73 -5.59 6.85
CA GLY A 123 7.53 -4.38 7.01
C GLY A 123 6.74 -3.07 7.07
N SER A 124 5.43 -3.07 6.78
CA SER A 124 4.57 -1.87 6.95
C SER A 124 4.07 -1.77 8.39
N ASP A 125 4.97 -1.43 9.32
CA ASP A 125 4.74 -1.41 10.76
C ASP A 125 4.44 -0.01 11.33
N GLY A 126 4.56 1.03 10.49
CA GLY A 126 4.37 2.43 10.87
C GLY A 126 5.63 3.11 11.40
N SER A 127 6.79 2.47 11.36
CA SER A 127 8.07 3.05 11.80
C SER A 127 8.40 4.35 11.06
N GLY A 128 8.06 4.47 9.77
CA GLY A 128 8.25 5.68 8.99
C GLY A 128 7.52 6.91 9.56
N TYR A 129 6.38 6.73 10.21
CA TYR A 129 5.69 7.84 10.87
C TYR A 129 6.47 8.40 12.05
N THR A 130 7.14 7.53 12.81
CA THR A 130 8.00 7.94 13.92
C THR A 130 9.21 8.72 13.42
N LEU A 131 9.85 8.26 12.34
CA LEU A 131 10.96 8.95 11.69
C LEU A 131 10.55 10.32 11.15
N ALA A 132 9.40 10.40 10.47
CA ALA A 132 8.87 11.67 9.95
C ALA A 132 8.58 12.67 11.09
N LYS A 133 7.96 12.21 12.20
CA LYS A 133 7.74 13.05 13.39
C LYS A 133 9.07 13.58 13.98
N GLY A 134 10.09 12.74 14.06
CA GLY A 134 11.42 13.14 14.52
C GLY A 134 12.05 14.26 13.67
N LEU A 135 11.64 14.36 12.41
CA LEU A 135 12.05 15.41 11.47
C LEU A 135 11.12 16.65 11.47
N GLY A 136 10.15 16.71 12.38
CA GLY A 136 9.24 17.86 12.55
C GLY A 136 7.95 17.79 11.76
N HIS A 137 7.65 16.67 11.07
CA HIS A 137 6.37 16.49 10.39
C HIS A 137 5.24 16.21 11.38
N THR A 138 4.06 16.76 11.09
CA THR A 138 2.81 16.41 11.77
C THR A 138 2.21 15.15 11.13
N MET A 139 1.39 14.43 11.90
CA MET A 139 0.75 13.20 11.42
C MET A 139 -0.77 13.34 11.51
N VAL A 140 -1.43 13.15 10.39
CA VAL A 140 -2.87 12.90 10.37
C VAL A 140 -3.14 11.52 11.00
N PRO A 141 -4.16 11.37 11.86
CA PRO A 141 -4.48 10.08 12.46
C PRO A 141 -4.64 8.97 11.43
N VAL A 142 -3.88 7.90 11.60
CA VAL A 142 -3.93 6.74 10.69
C VAL A 142 -5.01 5.78 11.16
N VAL A 143 -6.01 5.56 10.31
CA VAL A 143 -7.11 4.63 10.56
C VAL A 143 -7.13 3.53 9.49
N PRO A 144 -7.65 2.32 9.81
CA PRO A 144 -7.80 1.26 8.82
C PRO A 144 -8.78 1.69 7.72
N ALA A 145 -8.40 1.52 6.45
CA ALA A 145 -9.29 1.71 5.31
C ALA A 145 -10.16 0.47 5.03
N LEU A 146 -9.65 -0.72 5.36
CA LEU A 146 -10.35 -1.99 5.25
C LEU A 146 -10.49 -2.62 6.63
N VAL A 147 -11.73 -2.89 7.05
CA VAL A 147 -12.03 -3.44 8.38
C VAL A 147 -12.95 -4.64 8.27
N GLN A 148 -12.86 -5.52 9.26
CA GLN A 148 -13.81 -6.61 9.42
C GLN A 148 -15.10 -6.12 10.08
N LEU A 149 -16.24 -6.57 9.59
CA LEU A 149 -17.53 -6.37 10.23
C LEU A 149 -17.91 -7.61 11.03
N LYS A 150 -18.23 -7.44 12.32
CA LYS A 150 -18.77 -8.51 13.14
C LYS A 150 -20.28 -8.57 12.98
N VAL A 151 -20.79 -9.74 12.61
CA VAL A 151 -22.21 -9.97 12.43
C VAL A 151 -22.80 -10.51 13.74
N ARG A 152 -23.77 -9.80 14.32
CA ARG A 152 -24.51 -10.28 15.48
C ARG A 152 -25.34 -11.51 15.07
N LYS A 153 -25.16 -12.63 15.76
CA LYS A 153 -25.77 -13.94 15.40
C LYS A 153 -25.42 -14.37 13.98
N ASN A 154 -24.12 -14.48 13.69
CA ASN A 154 -23.58 -14.77 12.35
C ASN A 154 -24.21 -16.07 11.74
N PRO A 155 -25.12 -15.97 10.74
CA PRO A 155 -25.70 -17.13 10.10
C PRO A 155 -24.70 -17.88 9.20
N PHE A 156 -23.59 -17.23 8.85
CA PHE A 156 -22.55 -17.75 7.95
C PHE A 156 -21.35 -18.34 8.68
N ALA A 157 -21.44 -18.57 9.99
CA ALA A 157 -20.31 -19.06 10.80
C ALA A 157 -19.71 -20.39 10.25
N LYS A 158 -20.56 -21.25 9.65
CA LYS A 158 -20.12 -22.52 9.04
C LYS A 158 -19.48 -22.34 7.65
N ALA A 159 -19.63 -21.19 7.04
CA ALA A 159 -19.08 -20.86 5.72
C ALA A 159 -17.76 -20.08 5.79
N ALA A 160 -17.05 -20.14 6.92
CA ALA A 160 -15.77 -19.48 7.09
C ALA A 160 -14.76 -19.94 6.03
N GLY A 161 -14.08 -18.97 5.38
CA GLY A 161 -13.16 -19.21 4.28
C GLY A 161 -13.78 -19.05 2.88
N VAL A 162 -15.10 -19.03 2.77
CA VAL A 162 -15.79 -18.81 1.49
C VAL A 162 -15.56 -17.37 1.02
N ARG A 163 -15.28 -17.21 -0.26
CA ARG A 163 -15.20 -15.93 -0.98
C ARG A 163 -16.24 -15.91 -2.08
N THR A 164 -16.90 -14.80 -2.23
CA THR A 164 -17.93 -14.59 -3.27
C THR A 164 -17.98 -13.13 -3.69
N ASP A 165 -18.33 -12.90 -4.94
CA ASP A 165 -18.69 -11.55 -5.39
C ASP A 165 -20.03 -11.16 -4.78
N ALA A 166 -20.09 -9.99 -4.19
CA ALA A 166 -21.27 -9.48 -3.51
C ALA A 166 -21.41 -7.96 -3.69
N SER A 167 -22.64 -7.49 -3.64
CA SER A 167 -22.93 -6.07 -3.41
C SER A 167 -23.28 -5.89 -1.93
N VAL A 168 -22.61 -4.96 -1.28
CA VAL A 168 -22.81 -4.65 0.14
C VAL A 168 -23.35 -3.24 0.25
N THR A 169 -24.50 -3.09 0.91
CA THR A 169 -25.12 -1.78 1.15
C THR A 169 -25.15 -1.50 2.64
N ALA A 170 -24.58 -0.38 3.04
CA ALA A 170 -24.67 0.13 4.40
C ALA A 170 -26.00 0.88 4.56
N ILE A 171 -26.77 0.47 5.58
CA ILE A 171 -28.07 1.07 5.91
C ILE A 171 -27.98 1.67 7.31
N CYS A 172 -28.35 2.94 7.46
CA CYS A 172 -28.46 3.62 8.73
C CYS A 172 -29.88 4.24 8.84
N ASP A 173 -30.56 3.97 9.95
CA ASP A 173 -31.93 4.44 10.21
C ASP A 173 -32.90 4.15 9.04
N GLY A 174 -32.77 2.96 8.44
CA GLY A 174 -33.59 2.49 7.32
C GLY A 174 -33.26 3.10 5.95
N LYS A 175 -32.23 3.95 5.87
CA LYS A 175 -31.79 4.59 4.63
C LYS A 175 -30.45 4.00 4.17
N ALA A 176 -30.34 3.69 2.87
CA ALA A 176 -29.07 3.33 2.26
C ALA A 176 -28.14 4.55 2.24
N ILE A 177 -26.96 4.45 2.88
CA ILE A 177 -25.97 5.52 2.96
C ILE A 177 -24.78 5.31 2.04
N ALA A 178 -24.46 4.06 1.73
CA ALA A 178 -23.40 3.70 0.79
C ALA A 178 -23.63 2.30 0.24
N SER A 179 -23.21 2.03 -0.99
CA SER A 179 -23.20 0.70 -1.59
C SER A 179 -21.92 0.50 -2.37
N ASP A 180 -21.38 -0.71 -2.32
CA ASP A 180 -20.18 -1.08 -3.07
C ASP A 180 -20.29 -2.55 -3.51
N ARG A 181 -19.53 -2.92 -4.54
CA ARG A 181 -19.46 -4.27 -5.08
C ARG A 181 -18.03 -4.78 -5.08
N GLY A 182 -17.81 -5.97 -4.57
CA GLY A 182 -16.50 -6.58 -4.53
C GLY A 182 -16.50 -7.99 -3.96
N GLU A 183 -15.29 -8.54 -3.75
CA GLU A 183 -15.13 -9.85 -3.13
C GLU A 183 -15.44 -9.77 -1.62
N LEU A 184 -16.47 -10.46 -1.19
CA LEU A 184 -16.81 -10.66 0.21
C LEU A 184 -16.17 -11.95 0.72
N GLN A 185 -15.37 -11.84 1.79
CA GLN A 185 -14.82 -13.00 2.46
C GLN A 185 -15.54 -13.26 3.79
N LEU A 186 -16.10 -14.44 3.94
CA LEU A 186 -16.66 -14.89 5.20
C LEU A 186 -15.53 -15.40 6.11
N THR A 187 -15.51 -14.96 7.35
CA THR A 187 -14.47 -15.32 8.33
C THR A 187 -15.06 -15.98 9.57
N ALA A 188 -14.25 -16.77 10.27
CA ALA A 188 -14.65 -17.44 11.51
C ALA A 188 -14.67 -16.53 12.75
N TYR A 189 -14.35 -15.25 12.60
CA TYR A 189 -14.32 -14.33 13.75
C TYR A 189 -15.72 -14.14 14.35
N ARG A 190 -15.79 -14.32 15.66
CA ARG A 190 -16.97 -14.11 16.49
C ARG A 190 -16.94 -12.75 17.19
#